data_02ce1a2ac237267872289665ab868942
#
_entry.id   02ce1a2ac237267872289665ab868942
#
_cell.length_a   1.000
_cell.length_b   1.000
_cell.length_c   1.000
_cell.angle_alpha   90.00
_cell.angle_beta   90.00
_cell.angle_gamma   90.00
#
_symmetry.space_group_name_H-M   'P 1'
#
loop_
_entity.id
_entity.type
_entity.pdbx_description
1 polymer ?
#
loop_
_entity_poly.entity_id
_entity_poly.type
_entity_poly.pdbx_seq_one_letter_code
_entity_poly.pdbx_strand_id
1 'polypeptide(L)'
;MASSLDSKSMFSIFKSFKGRHYRKFLRKCRPVVVRINEWEEKFQSLTDEQLRDKTKEFEKRLAQGETLDDLLPEAFATVKSTARRLCGSTIMVCDQEIDWEMIHYDVQLIGGIALHERYIAEMATGEGKTLVSTCPLY
;
A
#
# COMPACT_ATOMS: atom_id res chain seq x y z
N MET A 1 4.20 18.06 17.53
CA MET A 1 2.81 17.65 17.82
C MET A 1 2.16 17.32 16.49
N ALA A 2 2.26 16.07 16.07
CA ALA A 2 1.61 15.61 14.85
C ALA A 2 0.13 15.42 15.14
N SER A 3 -0.73 16.23 14.50
CA SER A 3 -2.17 16.08 14.62
C SER A 3 -2.57 14.77 13.94
N SER A 4 -3.09 13.85 14.72
CA SER A 4 -3.82 12.67 14.27
C SER A 4 -4.93 13.14 13.32
N LEU A 5 -4.69 13.07 12.01
CA LEU A 5 -5.75 13.19 11.01
C LEU A 5 -6.63 11.96 11.15
N ASP A 6 -7.79 12.21 11.73
CA ASP A 6 -8.79 11.23 12.12
C ASP A 6 -9.18 10.39 10.90
N SER A 7 -8.98 9.08 10.96
CA SER A 7 -9.33 8.12 9.89
C SER A 7 -10.81 8.24 9.46
N LYS A 8 -11.66 8.79 10.34
CA LYS A 8 -13.07 9.09 10.07
C LYS A 8 -13.28 10.23 9.07
N SER A 9 -12.38 11.20 9.00
CA SER A 9 -12.47 12.32 8.04
C SER A 9 -12.21 11.85 6.61
N MET A 10 -11.24 10.97 6.41
CA MET A 10 -10.87 10.47 5.07
C MET A 10 -11.93 9.53 4.49
N PHE A 11 -12.64 8.75 5.33
CA PHE A 11 -13.80 7.96 4.88
C PHE A 11 -15.02 8.80 4.46
N SER A 12 -15.08 10.07 4.86
CA SER A 12 -16.16 10.99 4.48
C SER A 12 -16.10 11.39 3.00
N ILE A 13 -14.91 11.53 2.43
CA ILE A 13 -14.71 11.91 1.02
C ILE A 13 -15.24 10.81 0.09
N PHE A 14 -15.12 9.53 0.47
CA PHE A 14 -15.63 8.40 -0.30
C PHE A 14 -17.16 8.21 -0.23
N LYS A 15 -17.88 8.92 0.64
CA LYS A 15 -19.34 8.87 0.69
C LYS A 15 -20.06 9.46 -0.53
N SER A 16 -19.36 10.23 -1.37
CA SER A 16 -19.93 10.87 -2.54
C SER A 16 -20.08 9.96 -3.77
N PHE A 17 -19.40 8.80 -3.80
CA PHE A 17 -19.52 7.85 -4.92
C PHE A 17 -20.70 6.89 -4.73
N LYS A 18 -21.85 7.23 -5.32
CA LYS A 18 -23.13 6.52 -5.26
C LYS A 18 -23.19 5.28 -6.15
N GLY A 19 -22.29 4.30 -6.01
CA GLY A 19 -22.33 3.08 -6.83
C GLY A 19 -22.44 1.79 -5.99
N ARG A 20 -23.40 0.90 -6.34
CA ARG A 20 -23.54 -0.44 -5.72
C ARG A 20 -22.25 -1.26 -5.92
N HIS A 21 -21.59 -1.14 -7.09
CA HIS A 21 -20.33 -1.80 -7.43
C HIS A 21 -19.19 -1.35 -6.52
N TYR A 22 -19.05 -0.06 -6.29
CA TYR A 22 -18.03 0.51 -5.40
C TYR A 22 -18.12 -0.04 -3.97
N ARG A 23 -19.32 -0.08 -3.39
CA ARG A 23 -19.52 -0.64 -2.04
C ARG A 23 -19.20 -2.13 -1.96
N LYS A 24 -19.47 -2.90 -3.03
CA LYS A 24 -19.11 -4.31 -3.12
C LYS A 24 -17.60 -4.47 -3.19
N PHE A 25 -16.93 -3.66 -4.00
CA PHE A 25 -15.47 -3.63 -4.11
C PHE A 25 -14.80 -3.30 -2.77
N LEU A 26 -15.22 -2.22 -2.11
CA LEU A 26 -14.69 -1.87 -0.79
C LEU A 26 -14.85 -2.99 0.25
N ARG A 27 -15.98 -3.68 0.26
CA ARG A 27 -16.19 -4.83 1.15
C ARG A 27 -15.23 -5.98 0.86
N LYS A 28 -14.89 -6.21 -0.42
CA LYS A 28 -13.89 -7.19 -0.83
C LYS A 28 -12.47 -6.78 -0.39
N CYS A 29 -12.12 -5.50 -0.54
CA CYS A 29 -10.76 -5.00 -0.21
C CYS A 29 -10.49 -4.95 1.29
N ARG A 30 -11.48 -4.66 2.15
CA ARG A 30 -11.27 -4.51 3.60
C ARG A 30 -10.50 -5.66 4.26
N PRO A 31 -10.89 -6.94 4.10
CA PRO A 31 -10.14 -8.04 4.70
C PRO A 31 -8.72 -8.17 4.14
N VAL A 32 -8.52 -7.81 2.86
CA VAL A 32 -7.18 -7.80 2.26
C VAL A 32 -6.30 -6.73 2.91
N VAL A 33 -6.83 -5.51 3.09
CA VAL A 33 -6.12 -4.42 3.76
C VAL A 33 -5.77 -4.78 5.21
N VAL A 34 -6.67 -5.44 5.93
CA VAL A 34 -6.37 -5.93 7.29
C VAL A 34 -5.19 -6.91 7.26
N ARG A 35 -5.18 -7.88 6.34
CA ARG A 35 -4.06 -8.82 6.17
C ARG A 35 -2.75 -8.11 5.79
N ILE A 36 -2.80 -7.09 4.92
CA ILE A 36 -1.63 -6.28 4.58
C ILE A 36 -1.04 -5.63 5.83
N ASN A 37 -1.89 -5.04 6.67
CA ASN A 37 -1.44 -4.38 7.90
C ASN A 37 -0.88 -5.38 8.92
N GLU A 38 -1.49 -6.56 9.07
CA GLU A 38 -0.98 -7.63 9.92
C GLU A 38 0.39 -8.15 9.46
N TRP A 39 0.61 -8.28 8.14
CA TRP A 39 1.90 -8.65 7.59
C TRP A 39 2.93 -7.52 7.76
N GLU A 40 2.54 -6.28 7.52
CA GLU A 40 3.41 -5.13 7.72
C GLU A 40 3.90 -5.03 9.16
N GLU A 41 3.02 -5.26 10.14
CA GLU A 41 3.37 -5.29 11.55
C GLU A 41 4.43 -6.39 11.85
N LYS A 42 4.24 -7.58 11.31
CA LYS A 42 5.23 -8.67 11.42
C LYS A 42 6.57 -8.29 10.78
N PHE A 43 6.53 -7.62 9.62
CA PHE A 43 7.73 -7.25 8.88
C PHE A 43 8.54 -6.13 9.55
N GLN A 44 7.96 -5.38 10.47
CA GLN A 44 8.70 -4.39 11.27
C GLN A 44 9.82 -5.03 12.11
N SER A 45 9.71 -6.31 12.47
CA SER A 45 10.76 -7.04 13.20
C SER A 45 11.89 -7.56 12.32
N LEU A 46 11.74 -7.55 10.99
CA LEU A 46 12.75 -8.02 10.05
C LEU A 46 13.88 -7.00 9.89
N THR A 47 15.09 -7.48 9.59
CA THR A 47 16.18 -6.61 9.11
C THR A 47 15.92 -6.15 7.67
N ASP A 48 16.64 -5.12 7.21
CA ASP A 48 16.52 -4.65 5.83
C ASP A 48 16.91 -5.72 4.81
N GLU A 49 17.91 -6.55 5.13
CA GLU A 49 18.31 -7.68 4.28
C GLU A 49 17.20 -8.72 4.19
N GLN A 50 16.61 -9.09 5.33
CA GLN A 50 15.49 -10.03 5.37
C GLN A 50 14.28 -9.52 4.60
N LEU A 51 14.00 -8.21 4.67
CA LEU A 51 12.91 -7.61 3.91
C LEU A 51 13.19 -7.63 2.39
N ARG A 52 14.44 -7.38 1.97
CA ARG A 52 14.87 -7.50 0.55
C ARG A 52 14.76 -8.94 0.05
N ASP A 53 15.09 -9.92 0.87
CA ASP A 53 15.03 -11.33 0.50
C ASP A 53 13.59 -11.84 0.32
N LYS A 54 12.57 -11.10 0.79
CA LYS A 54 11.16 -11.40 0.50
C LYS A 54 10.86 -11.46 -1.00
N THR A 55 11.48 -10.61 -1.82
CA THR A 55 11.32 -10.65 -3.28
C THR A 55 11.71 -12.03 -3.83
N LYS A 56 12.88 -12.55 -3.43
CA LYS A 56 13.33 -13.89 -3.85
C LYS A 56 12.43 -15.02 -3.34
N GLU A 57 11.89 -14.84 -2.14
CA GLU A 57 10.91 -15.79 -1.57
C GLU A 57 9.63 -15.82 -2.42
N PHE A 58 9.09 -14.64 -2.78
CA PHE A 58 7.90 -14.54 -3.63
C PHE A 58 8.13 -15.13 -5.03
N GLU A 59 9.29 -14.87 -5.65
CA GLU A 59 9.65 -15.49 -6.94
C GLU A 59 9.65 -17.03 -6.85
N LYS A 60 10.19 -17.62 -5.78
CA LYS A 60 10.17 -19.07 -5.57
C LYS A 60 8.76 -19.61 -5.38
N ARG A 61 7.92 -18.92 -4.62
CA ARG A 61 6.52 -19.32 -4.37
C ARG A 61 5.70 -19.26 -5.66
N LEU A 62 5.90 -18.23 -6.49
CA LEU A 62 5.31 -18.15 -7.83
C LEU A 62 5.75 -19.31 -8.73
N ALA A 63 7.04 -19.65 -8.72
CA ALA A 63 7.55 -20.80 -9.48
C ALA A 63 6.99 -22.14 -8.99
N GLN A 64 6.54 -22.23 -7.75
CA GLN A 64 5.88 -23.40 -7.16
C GLN A 64 4.36 -23.43 -7.43
N GLY A 65 3.81 -22.44 -8.13
CA GLY A 65 2.41 -22.39 -8.55
C GLY A 65 1.49 -21.56 -7.65
N GLU A 66 2.03 -20.83 -6.67
CA GLU A 66 1.26 -19.83 -5.93
C GLU A 66 0.91 -18.66 -6.85
N THR A 67 -0.23 -18.02 -6.64
CA THR A 67 -0.71 -16.94 -7.50
C THR A 67 -0.29 -15.56 -6.98
N LEU A 68 -0.30 -14.56 -7.86
CA LEU A 68 -0.09 -13.16 -7.46
C LEU A 68 -1.14 -12.70 -6.45
N ASP A 69 -2.37 -13.17 -6.54
CA ASP A 69 -3.45 -12.83 -5.61
C ASP A 69 -3.19 -13.39 -4.21
N ASP A 70 -2.59 -14.59 -4.12
CA ASP A 70 -2.22 -15.19 -2.84
C ASP A 70 -1.11 -14.39 -2.15
N LEU A 71 -0.12 -13.93 -2.92
CA LEU A 71 1.03 -13.16 -2.44
C LEU A 71 0.72 -11.69 -2.18
N LEU A 72 -0.35 -11.14 -2.76
CA LEU A 72 -0.65 -9.71 -2.74
C LEU A 72 -0.60 -9.09 -1.32
N PRO A 73 -1.16 -9.70 -0.26
CA PRO A 73 -1.09 -9.09 1.06
C PRO A 73 0.34 -8.96 1.59
N GLU A 74 1.18 -9.97 1.37
CA GLU A 74 2.58 -9.95 1.79
C GLU A 74 3.42 -9.00 0.94
N ALA A 75 3.22 -8.99 -0.38
CA ALA A 75 3.90 -8.10 -1.31
C ALA A 75 3.62 -6.62 -0.97
N PHE A 76 2.34 -6.25 -0.81
CA PHE A 76 1.96 -4.90 -0.43
C PHE A 76 2.48 -4.51 0.96
N ALA A 77 2.51 -5.46 1.90
CA ALA A 77 3.10 -5.25 3.22
C ALA A 77 4.61 -4.98 3.13
N THR A 78 5.33 -5.67 2.22
CA THR A 78 6.76 -5.43 1.97
C THR A 78 6.99 -4.00 1.49
N VAL A 79 6.21 -3.53 0.52
CA VAL A 79 6.29 -2.15 0.02
C VAL A 79 5.96 -1.14 1.11
N LYS A 80 4.88 -1.35 1.87
CA LYS A 80 4.48 -0.47 2.97
C LYS A 80 5.54 -0.41 4.07
N SER A 81 6.11 -1.56 4.47
CA SER A 81 7.18 -1.63 5.45
C SER A 81 8.45 -0.90 4.97
N THR A 82 8.79 -1.05 3.68
CA THR A 82 9.92 -0.32 3.06
C THR A 82 9.67 1.20 3.10
N ALA A 83 8.49 1.67 2.72
CA ALA A 83 8.14 3.08 2.77
C ALA A 83 8.24 3.64 4.20
N ARG A 84 7.81 2.89 5.22
CA ARG A 84 7.93 3.26 6.63
C ARG A 84 9.39 3.39 7.07
N ARG A 85 10.27 2.50 6.64
CA ARG A 85 11.70 2.52 6.99
C ARG A 85 12.45 3.70 6.38
N LEU A 86 11.96 4.21 5.25
CA LEU A 86 12.50 5.41 4.62
C LEU A 86 12.10 6.70 5.35
N CYS A 87 11.10 6.67 6.24
CA CYS A 87 10.69 7.85 6.99
C CYS A 87 11.87 8.43 7.79
N GLY A 88 12.07 9.74 7.64
CA GLY A 88 13.19 10.47 8.22
C GLY A 88 14.48 10.42 7.39
N SER A 89 14.49 9.74 6.23
CA SER A 89 15.58 9.86 5.27
C SER A 89 15.35 11.03 4.33
N THR A 90 16.42 11.72 3.94
CA THR A 90 16.38 12.78 2.95
C THR A 90 16.60 12.20 1.55
N ILE A 91 15.75 12.52 0.61
CA ILE A 91 15.86 12.14 -0.80
C ILE A 91 16.01 13.38 -1.67
N MET A 92 16.72 13.23 -2.79
CA MET A 92 16.87 14.30 -3.77
C MET A 92 15.79 14.20 -4.84
N VAL A 93 14.96 15.22 -4.98
CA VAL A 93 13.90 15.29 -6.01
C VAL A 93 14.03 16.62 -6.75
N CYS A 94 14.32 16.58 -8.05
CA CYS A 94 14.50 17.78 -8.88
C CYS A 94 15.47 18.80 -8.26
N ASP A 95 16.65 18.33 -7.83
CA ASP A 95 17.70 19.12 -7.17
C ASP A 95 17.29 19.77 -5.84
N GLN A 96 16.21 19.30 -5.22
CA GLN A 96 15.77 19.72 -3.89
C GLN A 96 15.81 18.53 -2.91
N GLU A 97 16.32 18.80 -1.72
CA GLU A 97 16.29 17.84 -0.61
C GLU A 97 14.87 17.81 -0.02
N ILE A 98 14.27 16.64 0.02
CA ILE A 98 12.95 16.40 0.60
C ILE A 98 13.05 15.26 1.60
N ASP A 99 12.51 15.47 2.79
CA ASP A 99 12.41 14.40 3.78
C ASP A 99 11.27 13.44 3.42
N TRP A 100 11.56 12.15 3.43
CA TRP A 100 10.56 11.12 3.18
C TRP A 100 9.69 10.92 4.43
N GLU A 101 8.40 11.25 4.32
CA GLU A 101 7.41 11.05 5.38
C GLU A 101 6.21 10.21 4.90
N MET A 102 6.35 9.56 3.75
CA MET A 102 5.23 8.89 3.08
C MET A 102 5.11 7.43 3.52
N ILE A 103 3.98 7.08 4.12
CA ILE A 103 3.58 5.71 4.43
C ILE A 103 2.19 5.49 3.84
N HIS A 104 1.95 4.30 3.27
CA HIS A 104 0.66 3.98 2.66
C HIS A 104 -0.49 3.99 3.67
N TYR A 105 -1.51 4.80 3.39
CA TYR A 105 -2.79 4.75 4.07
C TYR A 105 -3.67 3.61 3.52
N ASP A 106 -4.63 3.13 4.29
CA ASP A 106 -5.54 2.06 3.88
C ASP A 106 -6.26 2.37 2.56
N VAL A 107 -6.65 3.63 2.33
CA VAL A 107 -7.27 4.07 1.08
C VAL A 107 -6.33 3.95 -0.12
N GLN A 108 -5.05 4.17 0.09
CA GLN A 108 -4.02 4.03 -0.95
C GLN A 108 -3.77 2.54 -1.26
N LEU A 109 -3.78 1.68 -0.24
CA LEU A 109 -3.73 0.22 -0.45
C LEU A 109 -4.94 -0.28 -1.25
N ILE A 110 -6.15 0.24 -0.99
CA ILE A 110 -7.35 -0.07 -1.78
C ILE A 110 -7.18 0.38 -3.24
N GLY A 111 -6.58 1.56 -3.46
CA GLY A 111 -6.23 2.03 -4.80
C GLY A 111 -5.25 1.09 -5.51
N GLY A 112 -4.22 0.63 -4.81
CA GLY A 112 -3.27 -0.37 -5.31
C GLY A 112 -3.93 -1.70 -5.67
N ILE A 113 -4.84 -2.20 -4.82
CA ILE A 113 -5.64 -3.41 -5.09
C ILE A 113 -6.49 -3.22 -6.34
N ALA A 114 -7.11 -2.04 -6.52
CA ALA A 114 -7.90 -1.75 -7.71
C ALA A 114 -7.04 -1.82 -8.99
N LEU A 115 -5.84 -1.27 -8.97
CA LEU A 115 -4.91 -1.34 -10.10
C LEU A 115 -4.46 -2.79 -10.36
N HIS A 116 -4.15 -3.56 -9.33
CA HIS A 116 -3.80 -4.98 -9.46
C HIS A 116 -4.94 -5.80 -10.10
N GLU A 117 -6.19 -5.53 -9.70
CA GLU A 117 -7.38 -6.14 -10.28
C GLU A 117 -7.79 -5.55 -11.65
N ARG A 118 -6.93 -4.72 -12.27
CA ARG A 118 -7.13 -4.09 -13.58
C ARG A 118 -8.28 -3.10 -13.65
N TYR A 119 -8.65 -2.49 -12.52
CA TYR A 119 -9.56 -1.36 -12.47
C TYR A 119 -8.81 -0.04 -12.63
N ILE A 120 -9.53 1.01 -12.97
CA ILE A 120 -9.03 2.38 -12.93
C ILE A 120 -9.27 2.93 -11.53
N ALA A 121 -8.19 3.38 -10.86
CA ALA A 121 -8.26 4.06 -9.58
C ALA A 121 -8.29 5.58 -9.81
N GLU A 122 -9.45 6.20 -9.70
CA GLU A 122 -9.59 7.65 -9.73
C GLU A 122 -9.34 8.23 -8.34
N MET A 123 -8.39 9.15 -8.24
CA MET A 123 -8.01 9.80 -7.00
C MET A 123 -7.82 11.30 -7.24
N ALA A 124 -8.20 12.13 -6.26
CA ALA A 124 -8.02 13.57 -6.34
C ALA A 124 -6.54 13.97 -6.37
N THR A 125 -6.26 15.20 -6.80
CA THR A 125 -4.91 15.76 -6.77
C THR A 125 -4.43 15.86 -5.33
N GLY A 126 -3.17 15.46 -5.07
CA GLY A 126 -2.60 15.46 -3.72
C GLY A 126 -2.85 14.20 -2.87
N GLU A 127 -3.64 13.23 -3.33
CA GLU A 127 -3.93 11.99 -2.58
C GLU A 127 -2.83 10.90 -2.68
N GLY A 128 -1.66 11.22 -3.22
CA GLY A 128 -0.51 10.32 -3.26
C GLY A 128 -0.61 9.21 -4.30
N LYS A 129 -1.10 9.53 -5.52
CA LYS A 129 -1.21 8.57 -6.64
C LYS A 129 0.10 7.84 -6.95
N THR A 130 1.23 8.53 -6.87
CA THR A 130 2.56 7.93 -7.07
C THR A 130 2.82 6.82 -6.05
N LEU A 131 2.50 7.08 -4.78
CA LEU A 131 2.68 6.09 -3.72
C LEU A 131 1.75 4.88 -3.90
N VAL A 132 0.50 5.11 -4.34
CA VAL A 132 -0.46 4.03 -4.67
C VAL A 132 0.09 3.09 -5.72
N SER A 133 0.76 3.60 -6.75
CA SER A 133 1.28 2.79 -7.86
C SER A 133 2.46 1.90 -7.44
N THR A 134 3.16 2.21 -6.36
CA THR A 134 4.32 1.41 -5.93
C THR A 134 3.94 -0.02 -5.54
N CYS A 135 2.76 -0.23 -4.96
CA CYS A 135 2.30 -1.57 -4.56
C CYS A 135 2.07 -2.52 -5.75
N PRO A 136 1.27 -2.16 -6.78
CA PRO A 136 1.03 -3.07 -7.91
C PRO A 136 2.21 -3.16 -8.90
N LEU A 137 3.21 -2.27 -8.80
CA LEU A 137 4.42 -2.32 -9.63
C LEU A 137 5.50 -3.25 -9.06
N TYR A 138 5.44 -3.55 -7.77
CA TYR A 138 6.31 -4.50 -7.09
C TYR A 138 5.93 -5.94 -7.44
#